data_c5dad05b47b04e808d26c61460e172bb
#
_entry.id   c5dad05b47b04e808d26c61460e172bb
#
_cell.length_a   1.000
_cell.length_b   1.000
_cell.length_c   1.000
_cell.angle_alpha   90.00
_cell.angle_beta   90.00
_cell.angle_gamma   90.00
#
_symmetry.space_group_name_H-M   'P 1'
#
loop_
_entity.id
_entity.type
_entity.pdbx_description
1 polymer ?
#
loop_
_entity_poly.entity_id
_entity_poly.type
_entity_poly.pdbx_seq_one_letter_code
_entity_poly.pdbx_strand_id
1 'polypeptide(L)'
;DRMKMATDQLYLKSEEEMLSLFPQFPEAIANTQKIADRCRVDITFGKLHLPKFDVPDGMTSAAYLRYLTAAGMAERYPNDDGSVQKRLDYELGIIEQMGYVDYFLIVWDFIRYARENGIMVGPGRGSAAGSVVSYCLHITNVDPIRYGLIFERFLNPERVSMPDIDIDFCYERRSEVIDYVNRKYGTDQVCQIVTFGTMAARLAVRDVGRVLDIPYGVVDQVAKQIPMELKMTIEKALVVNEKLTEMYQSDPEIKRLIDTAKELEGLPRHTSTHAAGVVITEKPVLNYVPLQKNDDVITTQFTMTTIERLGLLKMDFLGLRTLTVIRDTLAHIKAQTGEEIDIQNPDFCDRKTYAMISAGETDGVFQLESGGMKQFMKELQPENLEDIIAGISLYRPGPMDSIPTYVANKKNAANIRYLHPMLEHILNVTYGCIVYQEQVMQIVREMGGYSLGRADLVRRAMSKKKADVMEKERHNFIYGTEEDGQVVDGAVRRGVDESVAAAIFDEMMDFASYAFNKSHAAAYAVVAYQTAWLKCHYPV
;
A
#
# COMPACT_ATOMS: atom_id res chain seq x y z
N ASP A 1 39.52 4.27 18.22
CA ASP A 1 40.24 3.66 17.08
C ASP A 1 39.36 3.81 15.82
N ARG A 2 39.79 4.70 14.91
CA ARG A 2 39.14 4.87 13.63
C ARG A 2 39.78 3.97 12.59
N MET A 3 38.97 3.26 11.81
CA MET A 3 39.49 2.59 10.63
C MET A 3 39.98 3.64 9.65
N LYS A 4 41.27 3.58 9.29
CA LYS A 4 41.88 4.42 8.27
C LYS A 4 42.31 3.52 7.12
N MET A 5 41.98 3.94 5.91
CA MET A 5 42.55 3.29 4.72
C MET A 5 44.03 3.59 4.64
N ALA A 6 44.84 2.58 4.35
CA ALA A 6 46.28 2.72 4.24
C ALA A 6 46.71 3.48 2.98
N THR A 7 45.78 3.67 2.04
CA THR A 7 46.03 4.29 0.74
C THR A 7 44.78 5.01 0.25
N ASP A 8 44.94 6.01 -0.57
CA ASP A 8 43.91 6.70 -1.36
C ASP A 8 43.68 6.07 -2.74
N GLN A 9 44.41 4.98 -3.05
CA GLN A 9 44.44 4.34 -4.37
C GLN A 9 43.32 3.30 -4.59
N LEU A 10 42.19 3.44 -3.90
CA LEU A 10 41.06 2.48 -3.95
C LEU A 10 39.96 2.90 -4.95
N TYR A 11 40.25 3.79 -5.88
CA TYR A 11 39.35 4.19 -6.95
C TYR A 11 39.50 3.31 -8.20
N LEU A 12 38.51 3.37 -9.12
CA LEU A 12 38.57 2.70 -10.41
C LEU A 12 39.61 3.41 -11.29
N LYS A 13 40.71 2.70 -11.56
CA LYS A 13 41.85 3.24 -12.32
C LYS A 13 41.59 3.18 -13.82
N SER A 14 42.18 4.12 -14.54
CA SER A 14 42.23 4.10 -16.00
C SER A 14 43.13 2.98 -16.54
N GLU A 15 43.03 2.70 -17.85
CA GLU A 15 43.90 1.74 -18.51
C GLU A 15 45.39 2.14 -18.39
N GLU A 16 45.70 3.41 -18.57
CA GLU A 16 47.05 3.94 -18.47
C GLU A 16 47.65 3.79 -17.07
N GLU A 17 46.86 4.06 -16.03
CA GLU A 17 47.26 3.89 -14.63
C GLU A 17 47.48 2.40 -14.31
N MET A 18 46.61 1.50 -14.81
CA MET A 18 46.78 0.06 -14.63
C MET A 18 48.01 -0.46 -15.36
N LEU A 19 48.27 0.00 -16.59
CA LEU A 19 49.48 -0.36 -17.32
C LEU A 19 50.78 0.13 -16.62
N SER A 20 50.73 1.28 -16.00
CA SER A 20 51.86 1.80 -15.20
C SER A 20 52.14 1.00 -13.93
N LEU A 21 51.08 0.47 -13.30
CA LEU A 21 51.18 -0.38 -12.11
C LEU A 21 51.63 -1.84 -12.42
N PHE A 22 51.27 -2.34 -13.61
CA PHE A 22 51.52 -3.71 -14.03
C PHE A 22 52.22 -3.75 -15.41
N PRO A 23 53.36 -3.10 -15.60
CA PRO A 23 54.04 -2.98 -16.89
C PRO A 23 54.50 -4.34 -17.43
N GLN A 24 54.67 -5.35 -16.55
CA GLN A 24 55.06 -6.69 -16.89
C GLN A 24 53.92 -7.57 -17.44
N PHE A 25 52.65 -7.08 -17.34
CA PHE A 25 51.45 -7.83 -17.76
C PHE A 25 50.51 -7.00 -18.65
N PRO A 26 50.98 -6.38 -19.74
CA PRO A 26 50.14 -5.57 -20.62
C PRO A 26 49.00 -6.37 -21.24
N GLU A 27 49.21 -7.65 -21.50
CA GLU A 27 48.19 -8.53 -22.05
C GLU A 27 47.05 -8.77 -21.06
N ALA A 28 47.30 -8.76 -19.75
CA ALA A 28 46.26 -8.90 -18.73
C ALA A 28 45.30 -7.70 -18.80
N ILE A 29 45.83 -6.52 -19.00
CA ILE A 29 45.02 -5.29 -19.15
C ILE A 29 44.21 -5.33 -20.46
N ALA A 30 44.85 -5.67 -21.58
CA ALA A 30 44.18 -5.84 -22.88
C ALA A 30 43.07 -6.92 -22.85
N ASN A 31 43.25 -7.96 -22.04
CA ASN A 31 42.26 -9.03 -21.90
C ASN A 31 40.97 -8.55 -21.19
N THR A 32 41.01 -7.47 -20.41
CA THR A 32 39.79 -6.90 -19.82
C THR A 32 38.81 -6.48 -20.91
N GLN A 33 39.31 -5.82 -21.97
CA GLN A 33 38.48 -5.44 -23.11
C GLN A 33 37.97 -6.67 -23.87
N LYS A 34 38.82 -7.66 -24.11
CA LYS A 34 38.41 -8.90 -24.79
C LYS A 34 37.34 -9.67 -24.02
N ILE A 35 37.40 -9.64 -22.68
CA ILE A 35 36.37 -10.24 -21.83
C ILE A 35 35.08 -9.43 -21.94
N ALA A 36 35.16 -8.09 -21.85
CA ALA A 36 33.99 -7.21 -22.00
C ALA A 36 33.29 -7.41 -23.35
N ASP A 37 34.07 -7.54 -24.45
CA ASP A 37 33.53 -7.78 -25.80
C ASP A 37 32.80 -9.14 -25.96
N ARG A 38 33.15 -10.10 -25.13
CA ARG A 38 32.49 -11.43 -25.07
C ARG A 38 31.22 -11.42 -24.18
N CYS A 39 31.12 -10.48 -23.26
CA CYS A 39 29.99 -10.36 -22.37
C CYS A 39 28.87 -9.60 -23.08
N ARG A 40 27.74 -10.29 -23.28
CA ARG A 40 26.50 -9.68 -23.79
C ARG A 40 25.38 -10.00 -22.82
N VAL A 41 24.83 -8.98 -22.22
CA VAL A 41 23.73 -9.09 -21.26
C VAL A 41 22.59 -8.19 -21.74
N ASP A 42 21.48 -8.84 -22.10
CA ASP A 42 20.24 -8.14 -22.44
C ASP A 42 19.26 -8.30 -21.27
N ILE A 43 18.88 -7.20 -20.67
CA ILE A 43 17.89 -7.17 -19.59
C ILE A 43 16.53 -6.78 -20.17
N THR A 44 15.61 -7.73 -20.21
CA THR A 44 14.25 -7.49 -20.70
C THR A 44 13.37 -6.93 -19.59
N PHE A 45 12.87 -5.72 -19.80
CA PHE A 45 11.89 -5.09 -18.91
C PHE A 45 10.45 -5.32 -19.42
N GLY A 46 9.49 -5.24 -18.49
CA GLY A 46 8.05 -5.32 -18.81
C GLY A 46 7.52 -6.70 -19.14
N LYS A 47 8.35 -7.76 -19.05
CA LYS A 47 7.90 -9.13 -19.16
C LYS A 47 7.63 -9.69 -17.76
N LEU A 48 6.40 -10.18 -17.56
CA LEU A 48 6.03 -10.83 -16.30
C LEU A 48 6.63 -12.23 -16.19
N HIS A 49 7.18 -12.56 -15.04
CA HIS A 49 7.76 -13.85 -14.70
C HIS A 49 7.01 -14.46 -13.50
N LEU A 50 5.74 -14.83 -13.76
CA LEU A 50 4.89 -15.43 -12.74
C LEU A 50 5.16 -16.94 -12.67
N PRO A 51 5.25 -17.51 -11.46
CA PRO A 51 5.25 -18.96 -11.30
C PRO A 51 3.89 -19.52 -11.74
N LYS A 52 3.88 -20.75 -12.23
CA LYS A 52 2.66 -21.49 -12.52
C LYS A 52 2.15 -22.16 -11.25
N PHE A 53 0.86 -22.17 -11.09
CA PHE A 53 0.21 -22.92 -10.02
C PHE A 53 -0.10 -24.34 -10.50
N ASP A 54 0.22 -25.34 -9.69
CA ASP A 54 -0.11 -26.73 -9.98
C ASP A 54 -1.61 -26.96 -9.75
N VAL A 55 -2.34 -27.15 -10.84
CA VAL A 55 -3.79 -27.40 -10.81
C VAL A 55 -4.06 -28.91 -10.87
N PRO A 56 -5.26 -29.37 -10.42
CA PRO A 56 -5.68 -30.77 -10.56
C PRO A 56 -5.64 -31.25 -12.03
N ASP A 57 -5.34 -32.54 -12.22
CA ASP A 57 -5.25 -33.17 -13.53
C ASP A 57 -6.49 -32.89 -14.41
N GLY A 58 -6.23 -32.50 -15.65
CA GLY A 58 -7.25 -32.22 -16.66
C GLY A 58 -7.84 -30.81 -16.61
N MET A 59 -7.38 -29.94 -15.70
CA MET A 59 -7.83 -28.54 -15.63
C MET A 59 -6.75 -27.57 -16.08
N THR A 60 -7.18 -26.43 -16.61
CA THR A 60 -6.32 -25.24 -16.78
C THR A 60 -6.40 -24.37 -15.53
N SER A 61 -5.38 -23.54 -15.29
CA SER A 61 -5.41 -22.57 -14.16
C SER A 61 -6.67 -21.70 -14.18
N ALA A 62 -7.09 -21.22 -15.37
CA ALA A 62 -8.31 -20.41 -15.53
C ALA A 62 -9.57 -21.20 -15.16
N ALA A 63 -9.69 -22.45 -15.62
CA ALA A 63 -10.83 -23.30 -15.26
C ALA A 63 -10.89 -23.59 -13.77
N TYR A 64 -9.73 -23.81 -13.13
CA TYR A 64 -9.64 -24.06 -11.70
C TYR A 64 -9.98 -22.82 -10.89
N LEU A 65 -9.51 -21.64 -11.29
CA LEU A 65 -9.89 -20.36 -10.66
C LEU A 65 -11.40 -20.14 -10.72
N ARG A 66 -12.02 -20.37 -11.89
CA ARG A 66 -13.48 -20.27 -12.07
C ARG A 66 -14.24 -21.28 -11.20
N TYR A 67 -13.75 -22.50 -11.10
CA TYR A 67 -14.34 -23.52 -10.21
C TYR A 67 -14.33 -23.09 -8.75
N LEU A 68 -13.19 -22.63 -8.24
CA LEU A 68 -13.04 -22.16 -6.86
C LEU A 68 -13.92 -20.92 -6.57
N THR A 69 -13.96 -19.97 -7.49
CA THR A 69 -14.77 -18.76 -7.32
C THR A 69 -16.26 -19.05 -7.39
N ALA A 70 -16.70 -19.99 -8.23
CA ALA A 70 -18.10 -20.41 -8.29
C ALA A 70 -18.55 -21.08 -6.98
N ALA A 71 -17.70 -21.93 -6.41
CA ALA A 71 -17.97 -22.54 -5.09
C ALA A 71 -18.10 -21.47 -3.99
N GLY A 72 -17.15 -20.54 -3.92
CA GLY A 72 -17.20 -19.43 -2.96
C GLY A 72 -18.36 -18.47 -3.20
N MET A 73 -18.75 -18.24 -4.44
CA MET A 73 -19.93 -17.42 -4.76
C MET A 73 -21.23 -18.06 -4.23
N ALA A 74 -21.41 -19.38 -4.42
CA ALA A 74 -22.57 -20.08 -3.89
C ALA A 74 -22.68 -19.99 -2.36
N GLU A 75 -21.54 -19.95 -1.66
CA GLU A 75 -21.47 -19.76 -0.21
C GLU A 75 -21.76 -18.30 0.20
N ARG A 76 -21.10 -17.33 -0.46
CA ARG A 76 -21.13 -15.91 -0.08
C ARG A 76 -22.40 -15.18 -0.52
N TYR A 77 -22.97 -15.59 -1.65
CA TYR A 77 -24.13 -14.93 -2.26
C TYR A 77 -25.22 -15.97 -2.66
N PRO A 78 -25.77 -16.72 -1.67
CA PRO A 78 -26.73 -17.81 -1.95
C PRO A 78 -28.04 -17.33 -2.61
N ASN A 79 -28.35 -16.05 -2.52
CA ASN A 79 -29.57 -15.42 -3.04
C ASN A 79 -29.27 -14.37 -4.13
N ASP A 80 -28.17 -14.52 -4.91
CA ASP A 80 -27.86 -13.58 -5.98
C ASP A 80 -28.94 -13.57 -7.08
N ASP A 81 -29.33 -12.39 -7.51
CA ASP A 81 -30.26 -12.16 -8.63
C ASP A 81 -29.57 -12.18 -10.03
N GLY A 82 -28.31 -12.58 -10.06
CA GLY A 82 -27.45 -12.58 -11.26
C GLY A 82 -26.62 -11.31 -11.41
N SER A 83 -26.75 -10.33 -10.54
CA SER A 83 -25.96 -9.10 -10.59
C SER A 83 -24.51 -9.32 -10.14
N VAL A 84 -24.32 -10.09 -9.07
CA VAL A 84 -22.99 -10.46 -8.55
C VAL A 84 -22.30 -11.41 -9.52
N GLN A 85 -23.03 -12.36 -10.13
CA GLN A 85 -22.48 -13.26 -11.15
C GLN A 85 -21.91 -12.46 -12.34
N LYS A 86 -22.62 -11.44 -12.83
CA LYS A 86 -22.12 -10.58 -13.91
C LYS A 86 -20.83 -9.85 -13.52
N ARG A 87 -20.76 -9.36 -12.29
CA ARG A 87 -19.55 -8.70 -11.76
C ARG A 87 -18.40 -9.70 -11.62
N LEU A 88 -18.67 -10.91 -11.14
CA LEU A 88 -17.67 -11.98 -11.02
C LEU A 88 -17.09 -12.37 -12.38
N ASP A 89 -17.95 -12.57 -13.39
CA ASP A 89 -17.54 -12.90 -14.76
C ASP A 89 -16.68 -11.79 -15.39
N TYR A 90 -17.05 -10.55 -15.15
CA TYR A 90 -16.28 -9.40 -15.59
C TYR A 90 -14.88 -9.36 -14.94
N GLU A 91 -14.80 -9.52 -13.62
CA GLU A 91 -13.51 -9.51 -12.90
C GLU A 91 -12.62 -10.67 -13.33
N LEU A 92 -13.18 -11.90 -13.46
CA LEU A 92 -12.44 -13.06 -13.97
C LEU A 92 -11.92 -12.84 -15.38
N GLY A 93 -12.73 -12.22 -16.26
CA GLY A 93 -12.29 -11.87 -17.61
C GLY A 93 -11.08 -10.92 -17.61
N ILE A 94 -11.08 -9.90 -16.76
CA ILE A 94 -9.94 -8.97 -16.61
C ILE A 94 -8.72 -9.67 -16.03
N ILE A 95 -8.88 -10.51 -15.01
CA ILE A 95 -7.78 -11.27 -14.40
C ILE A 95 -7.13 -12.21 -15.43
N GLU A 96 -7.93 -12.90 -16.25
CA GLU A 96 -7.47 -13.76 -17.34
C GLU A 96 -6.76 -12.96 -18.43
N GLN A 97 -7.35 -11.88 -18.89
CA GLN A 97 -6.79 -10.99 -19.93
C GLN A 97 -5.44 -10.42 -19.51
N MET A 98 -5.30 -10.03 -18.26
CA MET A 98 -4.05 -9.47 -17.71
C MET A 98 -3.02 -10.53 -17.32
N GLY A 99 -3.36 -11.84 -17.38
CA GLY A 99 -2.44 -12.95 -17.10
C GLY A 99 -2.16 -13.18 -15.61
N TYR A 100 -3.07 -12.80 -14.70
CA TYR A 100 -2.88 -12.92 -13.26
C TYR A 100 -3.58 -14.11 -12.59
N VAL A 101 -4.06 -15.09 -13.38
CA VAL A 101 -4.76 -16.28 -12.89
C VAL A 101 -3.93 -17.03 -11.86
N ASP A 102 -2.69 -17.38 -12.20
CA ASP A 102 -1.79 -18.12 -11.31
C ASP A 102 -1.44 -17.32 -10.04
N TYR A 103 -1.35 -15.99 -10.16
CA TYR A 103 -1.17 -15.11 -9.00
C TYR A 103 -2.29 -15.24 -7.97
N PHE A 104 -3.55 -15.20 -8.42
CA PHE A 104 -4.70 -15.37 -7.52
C PHE A 104 -4.74 -16.76 -6.90
N LEU A 105 -4.38 -17.80 -7.66
CA LEU A 105 -4.31 -19.17 -7.15
C LEU A 105 -3.21 -19.36 -6.09
N ILE A 106 -2.06 -18.75 -6.28
CA ILE A 106 -0.94 -18.78 -5.31
C ILE A 106 -1.34 -18.06 -4.02
N VAL A 107 -1.97 -16.87 -4.14
CA VAL A 107 -2.47 -16.11 -2.98
C VAL A 107 -3.55 -16.89 -2.24
N TRP A 108 -4.52 -17.46 -2.96
CA TRP A 108 -5.55 -18.32 -2.39
C TRP A 108 -4.94 -19.50 -1.62
N ASP A 109 -3.94 -20.15 -2.18
CA ASP A 109 -3.35 -21.36 -1.62
C ASP A 109 -2.67 -21.13 -0.26
N PHE A 110 -1.84 -20.10 -0.13
CA PHE A 110 -1.18 -19.88 1.15
C PHE A 110 -2.11 -19.26 2.21
N ILE A 111 -3.18 -18.55 1.80
CA ILE A 111 -4.23 -18.10 2.71
C ILE A 111 -5.04 -19.30 3.20
N ARG A 112 -5.42 -20.23 2.29
CA ARG A 112 -6.06 -21.49 2.64
C ARG A 112 -5.22 -22.28 3.64
N TYR A 113 -3.92 -22.46 3.35
CA TYR A 113 -3.01 -23.11 4.29
C TYR A 113 -3.01 -22.45 5.67
N ALA A 114 -2.93 -21.11 5.73
CA ALA A 114 -2.94 -20.39 6.99
C ALA A 114 -4.22 -20.68 7.79
N ARG A 115 -5.40 -20.61 7.15
CA ARG A 115 -6.70 -20.86 7.78
C ARG A 115 -6.86 -22.29 8.24
N GLU A 116 -6.50 -23.27 7.41
CA GLU A 116 -6.56 -24.70 7.75
C GLU A 116 -5.64 -25.06 8.93
N ASN A 117 -4.56 -24.31 9.14
CA ASN A 117 -3.65 -24.50 10.28
C ASN A 117 -3.94 -23.54 11.46
N GLY A 118 -5.10 -22.88 11.47
CA GLY A 118 -5.52 -22.00 12.57
C GLY A 118 -4.63 -20.74 12.71
N ILE A 119 -3.94 -20.31 11.64
CA ILE A 119 -3.21 -19.05 11.59
C ILE A 119 -4.20 -17.95 11.20
N MET A 120 -4.40 -16.99 12.10
CA MET A 120 -5.35 -15.92 11.86
C MET A 120 -4.91 -15.03 10.71
N VAL A 121 -5.82 -14.77 9.77
CA VAL A 121 -5.65 -13.92 8.59
C VAL A 121 -6.60 -12.74 8.71
N GLY A 122 -6.13 -11.55 8.37
CA GLY A 122 -6.93 -10.32 8.35
C GLY A 122 -8.01 -10.34 7.26
N PRO A 123 -9.04 -9.49 7.38
CA PRO A 123 -10.17 -9.43 6.43
C PRO A 123 -9.79 -8.83 5.07
N GLY A 124 -8.59 -8.33 4.92
CA GLY A 124 -8.06 -7.68 3.73
C GLY A 124 -7.27 -6.44 4.06
N ARG A 125 -6.62 -5.89 3.04
CA ARG A 125 -5.83 -4.67 3.12
C ARG A 125 -5.70 -4.05 1.73
N GLY A 126 -5.42 -2.75 1.67
CA GLY A 126 -5.21 -2.09 0.39
C GLY A 126 -6.47 -2.07 -0.48
N SER A 127 -6.30 -2.31 -1.77
CA SER A 127 -7.40 -2.26 -2.74
C SER A 127 -8.00 -3.63 -3.09
N ALA A 128 -7.36 -4.73 -2.70
CA ALA A 128 -7.81 -6.09 -3.04
C ALA A 128 -9.21 -6.44 -2.51
N ALA A 129 -9.64 -5.79 -1.40
CA ALA A 129 -11.00 -5.94 -0.87
C ALA A 129 -12.09 -5.40 -1.82
N GLY A 130 -11.73 -4.65 -2.89
CA GLY A 130 -12.66 -4.23 -3.95
C GLY A 130 -13.02 -5.32 -4.95
N SER A 131 -12.43 -6.52 -4.87
CA SER A 131 -12.65 -7.64 -5.79
C SER A 131 -13.63 -8.67 -5.23
N VAL A 132 -14.69 -8.97 -6.01
CA VAL A 132 -15.61 -10.08 -5.74
C VAL A 132 -14.89 -11.42 -5.87
N VAL A 133 -13.96 -11.56 -6.81
CA VAL A 133 -13.12 -12.77 -6.94
C VAL A 133 -12.31 -13.00 -5.67
N SER A 134 -11.65 -11.97 -5.13
CA SER A 134 -10.91 -12.08 -3.86
C SER A 134 -11.81 -12.48 -2.68
N TYR A 135 -13.03 -11.95 -2.65
CA TYR A 135 -14.01 -12.27 -1.62
C TYR A 135 -14.53 -13.71 -1.73
N CYS A 136 -14.88 -14.16 -2.93
CA CYS A 136 -15.32 -15.54 -3.18
C CYS A 136 -14.19 -16.57 -2.95
N LEU A 137 -12.94 -16.21 -3.17
CA LEU A 137 -11.78 -17.06 -2.85
C LEU A 137 -11.39 -17.03 -1.37
N HIS A 138 -12.13 -16.34 -0.53
CA HIS A 138 -11.77 -16.11 0.88
C HIS A 138 -10.40 -15.45 1.08
N ILE A 139 -9.84 -14.79 0.06
CA ILE A 139 -8.64 -13.97 0.17
C ILE A 139 -8.95 -12.77 1.06
N THR A 140 -10.10 -12.14 0.84
CA THR A 140 -10.62 -11.05 1.68
C THR A 140 -11.91 -11.46 2.38
N ASN A 141 -12.26 -10.77 3.47
CA ASN A 141 -13.49 -10.99 4.23
C ASN A 141 -14.31 -9.71 4.39
N VAL A 142 -14.31 -8.87 3.34
CA VAL A 142 -15.13 -7.66 3.21
C VAL A 142 -15.93 -7.79 1.94
N ASP A 143 -17.26 -7.71 2.04
CA ASP A 143 -18.16 -7.81 0.89
C ASP A 143 -18.06 -6.53 0.02
N PRO A 144 -17.47 -6.61 -1.18
CA PRO A 144 -17.29 -5.44 -2.04
C PRO A 144 -18.61 -4.89 -2.60
N ILE A 145 -19.64 -5.72 -2.72
CA ILE A 145 -20.97 -5.29 -3.19
C ILE A 145 -21.67 -4.49 -2.12
N ARG A 146 -21.72 -5.03 -0.89
CA ARG A 146 -22.36 -4.38 0.26
C ARG A 146 -21.79 -2.98 0.54
N TYR A 147 -20.48 -2.82 0.42
CA TYR A 147 -19.79 -1.55 0.73
C TYR A 147 -19.50 -0.70 -0.51
N GLY A 148 -19.99 -1.07 -1.69
CA GLY A 148 -19.82 -0.30 -2.94
C GLY A 148 -18.35 -0.12 -3.33
N LEU A 149 -17.52 -1.15 -3.16
CA LEU A 149 -16.10 -1.11 -3.48
C LEU A 149 -15.86 -1.35 -4.97
N ILE A 150 -14.82 -0.71 -5.54
CA ILE A 150 -14.58 -0.66 -6.98
C ILE A 150 -13.38 -1.56 -7.33
N PHE A 151 -13.59 -2.53 -8.24
CA PHE A 151 -12.56 -3.45 -8.72
C PHE A 151 -11.44 -2.74 -9.50
N GLU A 152 -11.76 -1.76 -10.32
CA GLU A 152 -10.79 -1.03 -11.15
C GLU A 152 -9.82 -0.18 -10.31
N ARG A 153 -10.16 0.07 -9.06
CA ARG A 153 -9.22 0.65 -8.09
C ARG A 153 -8.10 -0.33 -7.72
N PHE A 154 -8.39 -1.62 -7.74
CA PHE A 154 -7.45 -2.71 -7.49
C PHE A 154 -6.75 -3.15 -8.77
N LEU A 155 -7.50 -3.63 -9.77
CA LEU A 155 -6.97 -4.11 -11.05
C LEU A 155 -7.63 -3.36 -12.20
N ASN A 156 -6.81 -2.68 -13.01
CA ASN A 156 -7.29 -1.78 -14.06
C ASN A 156 -6.62 -2.13 -15.39
N PRO A 157 -7.37 -2.60 -16.41
CA PRO A 157 -6.82 -2.96 -17.71
C PRO A 157 -6.25 -1.76 -18.47
N GLU A 158 -6.71 -0.54 -18.20
CA GLU A 158 -6.19 0.69 -18.81
C GLU A 158 -4.88 1.16 -18.16
N ARG A 159 -4.42 0.43 -17.13
CA ARG A 159 -3.19 0.70 -16.41
C ARG A 159 -2.33 -0.56 -16.33
N VAL A 160 -1.21 -0.56 -17.02
CA VAL A 160 -0.22 -1.64 -16.88
C VAL A 160 0.46 -1.51 -15.50
N SER A 161 -0.06 -2.22 -14.50
CA SER A 161 0.56 -2.35 -13.18
C SER A 161 0.25 -3.72 -12.61
N MET A 162 1.22 -4.30 -11.91
CA MET A 162 1.02 -5.57 -11.22
C MET A 162 -0.04 -5.43 -10.12
N PRO A 163 -0.87 -6.46 -9.88
CA PRO A 163 -1.72 -6.52 -8.69
C PRO A 163 -0.85 -6.61 -7.44
N ASP A 164 -1.34 -6.01 -6.36
CA ASP A 164 -0.69 -6.06 -5.05
C ASP A 164 -1.75 -6.47 -4.03
N ILE A 165 -1.73 -7.74 -3.65
CA ILE A 165 -2.60 -8.29 -2.61
C ILE A 165 -1.77 -8.40 -1.33
N ASP A 166 -1.82 -7.34 -0.53
CA ASP A 166 -1.25 -7.32 0.80
C ASP A 166 -2.10 -8.17 1.77
N ILE A 167 -1.46 -8.99 2.59
CA ILE A 167 -2.15 -9.86 3.53
C ILE A 167 -1.57 -9.70 4.93
N ASP A 168 -2.47 -9.40 5.87
CA ASP A 168 -2.15 -9.36 7.29
C ASP A 168 -2.30 -10.75 7.91
N PHE A 169 -1.22 -11.30 8.47
CA PHE A 169 -1.21 -12.54 9.24
C PHE A 169 -0.98 -12.26 10.73
N CYS A 170 -1.39 -13.20 11.56
CA CYS A 170 -0.96 -13.24 12.97
C CYS A 170 0.57 -13.06 13.05
N TYR A 171 0.99 -12.03 13.79
CA TYR A 171 2.40 -11.62 13.84
C TYR A 171 3.34 -12.74 14.25
N GLU A 172 2.96 -13.55 15.23
CA GLU A 172 3.79 -14.63 15.77
C GLU A 172 3.89 -15.84 14.86
N ARG A 173 2.84 -16.12 14.07
CA ARG A 173 2.78 -17.32 13.24
C ARG A 173 2.97 -17.07 11.74
N ARG A 174 3.25 -15.83 11.35
CA ARG A 174 3.50 -15.45 9.95
C ARG A 174 4.64 -16.25 9.31
N SER A 175 5.71 -16.53 10.04
CA SER A 175 6.85 -17.31 9.55
C SER A 175 6.45 -18.71 9.08
N GLU A 176 5.47 -19.35 9.71
CA GLU A 176 4.98 -20.67 9.30
C GLU A 176 4.38 -20.66 7.88
N VAL A 177 3.74 -19.54 7.49
CA VAL A 177 3.20 -19.38 6.13
C VAL A 177 4.34 -19.18 5.12
N ILE A 178 5.36 -18.40 5.47
CA ILE A 178 6.56 -18.22 4.61
C ILE A 178 7.28 -19.57 4.44
N ASP A 179 7.42 -20.36 5.50
CA ASP A 179 8.01 -21.68 5.46
C ASP A 179 7.19 -22.66 4.59
N TYR A 180 5.86 -22.55 4.63
CA TYR A 180 5.01 -23.30 3.71
C TYR A 180 5.28 -22.94 2.25
N VAL A 181 5.34 -21.65 1.93
CA VAL A 181 5.64 -21.17 0.58
C VAL A 181 7.01 -21.66 0.11
N ASN A 182 8.04 -21.57 0.97
CA ASN A 182 9.37 -22.10 0.68
C ASN A 182 9.35 -23.60 0.37
N ARG A 183 8.62 -24.41 1.13
CA ARG A 183 8.50 -25.86 0.91
C ARG A 183 7.73 -26.19 -0.35
N LYS A 184 6.65 -25.45 -0.64
CA LYS A 184 5.76 -25.74 -1.77
C LYS A 184 6.33 -25.31 -3.11
N TYR A 185 6.89 -24.12 -3.18
CA TYR A 185 7.36 -23.53 -4.45
C TYR A 185 8.86 -23.75 -4.70
N GLY A 186 9.61 -24.22 -3.69
CA GLY A 186 11.05 -24.49 -3.79
C GLY A 186 11.90 -23.41 -3.14
N THR A 187 12.89 -23.83 -2.36
CA THR A 187 13.78 -22.94 -1.60
C THR A 187 14.71 -22.10 -2.48
N ASP A 188 14.89 -22.48 -3.75
CA ASP A 188 15.66 -21.75 -4.76
C ASP A 188 14.77 -20.82 -5.62
N GLN A 189 13.44 -21.00 -5.58
CA GLN A 189 12.44 -20.21 -6.30
C GLN A 189 11.78 -19.14 -5.42
N VAL A 190 12.03 -19.16 -4.12
CA VAL A 190 11.46 -18.22 -3.14
C VAL A 190 12.60 -17.47 -2.45
N CYS A 191 12.48 -16.14 -2.40
CA CYS A 191 13.51 -15.30 -1.82
C CYS A 191 12.91 -14.06 -1.16
N GLN A 192 13.50 -13.64 -0.04
CA GLN A 192 13.16 -12.36 0.56
C GLN A 192 13.82 -11.19 -0.19
N ILE A 193 13.25 -10.00 -0.06
CA ILE A 193 13.73 -8.80 -0.77
C ILE A 193 14.69 -8.03 0.14
N VAL A 194 15.76 -7.49 -0.46
CA VAL A 194 16.68 -6.59 0.25
C VAL A 194 16.06 -5.21 0.44
N THR A 195 16.41 -4.57 1.56
CA THR A 195 16.26 -3.13 1.73
C THR A 195 17.60 -2.49 2.04
N PHE A 196 17.77 -1.23 1.63
CA PHE A 196 18.97 -0.46 1.96
C PHE A 196 18.61 0.59 3.02
N GLY A 197 19.29 0.51 4.15
CA GLY A 197 19.31 1.61 5.12
C GLY A 197 20.16 2.73 4.57
N THR A 198 19.58 3.92 4.39
CA THR A 198 20.29 5.11 3.92
C THR A 198 20.63 6.03 5.09
N MET A 199 21.65 6.87 4.90
CA MET A 199 22.01 7.91 5.86
C MET A 199 20.99 9.06 5.77
N ALA A 200 19.98 9.03 6.65
CA ALA A 200 19.03 10.13 6.78
C ALA A 200 19.69 11.34 7.46
N ALA A 201 19.13 12.54 7.26
CA ALA A 201 19.68 13.83 7.68
C ALA A 201 20.31 13.84 9.09
N ARG A 202 19.56 13.44 10.11
CA ARG A 202 20.08 13.40 11.50
C ARG A 202 21.21 12.40 11.70
N LEU A 203 21.14 11.26 10.99
CA LEU A 203 22.14 10.21 11.08
C LEU A 203 23.43 10.65 10.38
N ALA A 204 23.33 11.26 9.21
CA ALA A 204 24.45 11.80 8.47
C ALA A 204 25.23 12.83 9.31
N VAL A 205 24.53 13.78 9.95
CA VAL A 205 25.14 14.77 10.85
C VAL A 205 25.87 14.10 12.02
N ARG A 206 25.27 13.08 12.67
CA ARG A 206 25.92 12.40 13.80
C ARG A 206 27.11 11.57 13.38
N ASP A 207 27.03 10.87 12.26
CA ASP A 207 28.15 10.06 11.78
C ASP A 207 29.32 10.91 11.31
N VAL A 208 29.05 12.00 10.58
CA VAL A 208 30.07 12.95 10.17
C VAL A 208 30.70 13.65 11.37
N GLY A 209 29.90 14.10 12.35
CA GLY A 209 30.39 14.70 13.57
C GLY A 209 31.35 13.78 14.33
N ARG A 210 31.01 12.50 14.43
CA ARG A 210 31.88 11.48 15.02
C ARG A 210 33.19 11.30 14.25
N VAL A 211 33.14 11.31 12.91
CA VAL A 211 34.33 11.16 12.06
C VAL A 211 35.22 12.41 12.11
N LEU A 212 34.62 13.59 12.17
CA LEU A 212 35.36 14.87 12.29
C LEU A 212 35.86 15.16 13.71
N ASP A 213 35.56 14.28 14.69
CA ASP A 213 35.96 14.42 16.11
C ASP A 213 35.31 15.61 16.83
N ILE A 214 34.16 16.05 16.34
CA ILE A 214 33.39 17.13 16.96
C ILE A 214 32.72 16.59 18.24
N PRO A 215 32.75 17.33 19.36
CA PRO A 215 32.12 16.89 20.60
C PRO A 215 30.68 16.50 20.43
N TYR A 216 30.28 15.33 20.96
CA TYR A 216 28.92 14.77 20.81
C TYR A 216 27.82 15.77 21.17
N GLY A 217 28.01 16.58 22.23
CA GLY A 217 27.03 17.58 22.66
C GLY A 217 26.74 18.64 21.59
N VAL A 218 27.75 19.07 20.83
CA VAL A 218 27.62 20.02 19.74
C VAL A 218 26.87 19.36 18.58
N VAL A 219 27.32 18.17 18.19
CA VAL A 219 26.70 17.41 17.07
C VAL A 219 25.24 17.10 17.37
N ASP A 220 24.90 16.71 18.59
CA ASP A 220 23.53 16.38 18.99
C ASP A 220 22.63 17.63 19.04
N GLN A 221 23.17 18.79 19.44
CA GLN A 221 22.46 20.07 19.33
C GLN A 221 22.09 20.39 17.88
N VAL A 222 23.03 20.25 16.92
CA VAL A 222 22.77 20.44 15.50
C VAL A 222 21.75 19.44 14.99
N ALA A 223 21.93 18.14 15.27
CA ALA A 223 21.03 17.09 14.83
C ALA A 223 19.59 17.27 15.35
N LYS A 224 19.40 17.79 16.55
CA LYS A 224 18.08 18.07 17.15
C LYS A 224 17.33 19.21 16.45
N GLN A 225 18.06 20.14 15.79
CA GLN A 225 17.40 21.21 15.01
C GLN A 225 16.79 20.70 13.70
N ILE A 226 17.17 19.52 13.21
CA ILE A 226 16.55 18.93 12.03
C ILE A 226 15.17 18.37 12.43
N PRO A 227 14.04 18.84 11.84
CA PRO A 227 12.71 18.33 12.17
C PRO A 227 12.57 16.82 11.92
N MET A 228 11.72 16.16 12.74
CA MET A 228 11.39 14.74 12.56
C MET A 228 10.19 14.56 11.63
N GLU A 229 10.34 14.99 10.39
CA GLU A 229 9.31 14.86 9.38
C GLU A 229 9.72 13.84 8.30
N LEU A 230 8.72 13.22 7.69
CA LEU A 230 8.94 12.25 6.62
C LEU A 230 9.62 12.94 5.42
N LYS A 231 10.70 12.34 4.90
CA LYS A 231 11.51 12.90 3.79
C LYS A 231 12.15 14.26 4.09
N MET A 232 12.39 14.57 5.36
CA MET A 232 13.18 15.72 5.76
C MET A 232 14.64 15.53 5.31
N THR A 233 15.17 16.52 4.59
CA THR A 233 16.59 16.59 4.22
C THR A 233 17.29 17.70 4.99
N ILE A 234 18.63 17.67 5.04
CA ILE A 234 19.42 18.73 5.66
C ILE A 234 19.14 20.06 4.97
N GLU A 235 19.02 20.06 3.65
CA GLU A 235 18.73 21.27 2.87
C GLU A 235 17.36 21.86 3.23
N LYS A 236 16.31 21.02 3.30
CA LYS A 236 14.98 21.47 3.75
C LYS A 236 15.02 21.97 5.20
N ALA A 237 15.75 21.28 6.07
CA ALA A 237 15.87 21.68 7.47
C ALA A 237 16.49 23.07 7.62
N LEU A 238 17.50 23.41 6.81
CA LEU A 238 18.08 24.75 6.77
C LEU A 238 17.07 25.82 6.32
N VAL A 239 16.10 25.49 5.46
CA VAL A 239 15.08 26.45 5.02
C VAL A 239 14.02 26.68 6.10
N VAL A 240 13.60 25.61 6.82
CA VAL A 240 12.45 25.68 7.74
C VAL A 240 12.84 25.99 9.19
N ASN A 241 14.12 25.87 9.55
CA ASN A 241 14.60 26.10 10.92
C ASN A 241 15.66 27.21 10.96
N GLU A 242 15.23 28.42 11.33
CA GLU A 242 16.09 29.60 11.43
C GLU A 242 17.30 29.38 12.35
N LYS A 243 17.10 28.69 13.48
CA LYS A 243 18.18 28.41 14.44
C LYS A 243 19.26 27.51 13.83
N LEU A 244 18.88 26.51 13.02
CA LEU A 244 19.85 25.68 12.30
C LEU A 244 20.64 26.50 11.29
N THR A 245 19.96 27.41 10.59
CA THR A 245 20.58 28.32 9.61
C THR A 245 21.54 29.31 10.28
N GLU A 246 21.16 29.85 11.44
CA GLU A 246 22.04 30.71 12.23
C GLU A 246 23.30 29.95 12.69
N MET A 247 23.17 28.74 13.22
CA MET A 247 24.30 27.89 13.59
C MET A 247 25.20 27.58 12.40
N TYR A 248 24.62 27.29 11.24
CA TYR A 248 25.34 27.02 10.00
C TYR A 248 26.13 28.23 9.49
N GLN A 249 25.59 29.45 9.65
CA GLN A 249 26.21 30.68 9.16
C GLN A 249 27.25 31.25 10.14
N SER A 250 27.05 31.06 11.45
CA SER A 250 27.88 31.68 12.47
C SER A 250 29.10 30.85 12.88
N ASP A 251 29.06 29.53 12.71
CA ASP A 251 30.13 28.62 13.17
C ASP A 251 30.75 27.84 12.00
N PRO A 252 32.04 28.08 11.67
CA PRO A 252 32.73 27.37 10.58
C PRO A 252 32.84 25.85 10.78
N GLU A 253 32.90 25.36 12.03
CA GLU A 253 32.96 23.93 12.34
C GLU A 253 31.60 23.29 12.07
N ILE A 254 30.52 23.92 12.50
CA ILE A 254 29.15 23.47 12.21
C ILE A 254 28.86 23.54 10.71
N LYS A 255 29.33 24.59 10.02
CA LYS A 255 29.22 24.69 8.58
C LYS A 255 29.88 23.50 7.88
N ARG A 256 31.14 23.20 8.24
CA ARG A 256 31.86 22.03 7.70
C ARG A 256 31.15 20.71 7.99
N LEU A 257 30.61 20.55 9.20
CA LEU A 257 29.82 19.38 9.60
C LEU A 257 28.62 19.21 8.69
N ILE A 258 27.84 20.26 8.50
CA ILE A 258 26.60 20.24 7.70
C ILE A 258 26.91 20.04 6.21
N ASP A 259 27.89 20.72 5.65
CA ASP A 259 28.27 20.60 4.25
C ASP A 259 28.73 19.17 3.92
N THR A 260 29.59 18.59 4.77
CA THR A 260 30.02 17.20 4.61
C THR A 260 28.84 16.22 4.78
N ALA A 261 27.94 16.48 5.72
CA ALA A 261 26.77 15.62 5.95
C ALA A 261 25.78 15.66 4.78
N LYS A 262 25.63 16.79 4.09
CA LYS A 262 24.82 16.91 2.86
C LYS A 262 25.30 15.99 1.74
N GLU A 263 26.62 15.88 1.55
CA GLU A 263 27.20 15.03 0.50
C GLU A 263 26.99 13.53 0.78
N LEU A 264 26.88 13.16 2.06
CA LEU A 264 26.67 11.77 2.48
C LEU A 264 25.20 11.42 2.71
N GLU A 265 24.32 12.43 2.78
CA GLU A 265 22.88 12.21 2.97
C GLU A 265 22.29 11.39 1.82
N GLY A 266 21.50 10.38 2.18
CA GLY A 266 20.84 9.50 1.21
C GLY A 266 21.70 8.34 0.69
N LEU A 267 23.01 8.32 0.95
CA LEU A 267 23.86 7.20 0.54
C LEU A 267 23.48 5.91 1.31
N PRO A 268 23.50 4.74 0.64
CA PRO A 268 23.33 3.46 1.31
C PRO A 268 24.40 3.23 2.38
N ARG A 269 23.98 2.75 3.56
CA ARG A 269 24.89 2.46 4.68
C ARG A 269 25.01 0.97 4.97
N HIS A 270 23.88 0.29 4.99
CA HIS A 270 23.81 -1.15 5.25
C HIS A 270 22.64 -1.77 4.52
N THR A 271 22.70 -3.07 4.32
CA THR A 271 21.59 -3.87 3.81
C THR A 271 20.78 -4.43 4.97
N SER A 272 19.50 -4.62 4.75
CA SER A 272 18.56 -5.28 5.65
C SER A 272 17.57 -6.10 4.83
N THR A 273 16.76 -6.89 5.49
CA THR A 273 15.72 -7.69 4.85
C THR A 273 14.40 -6.93 4.88
N HIS A 274 13.64 -6.94 3.78
CA HIS A 274 12.29 -6.37 3.72
C HIS A 274 11.38 -7.05 4.74
N ALA A 275 10.60 -6.25 5.48
CA ALA A 275 9.81 -6.77 6.60
C ALA A 275 8.73 -7.79 6.19
N ALA A 276 8.24 -7.74 4.94
CA ALA A 276 7.09 -8.52 4.49
C ALA A 276 7.26 -9.14 3.09
N GLY A 277 8.04 -8.51 2.21
CA GLY A 277 8.10 -8.86 0.79
C GLY A 277 8.89 -10.14 0.51
N VAL A 278 8.25 -11.05 -0.20
CA VAL A 278 8.82 -12.29 -0.70
C VAL A 278 8.58 -12.37 -2.20
N VAL A 279 9.58 -12.79 -2.96
CA VAL A 279 9.48 -13.06 -4.40
C VAL A 279 9.32 -14.55 -4.61
N ILE A 280 8.38 -14.93 -5.48
CA ILE A 280 8.18 -16.30 -5.93
C ILE A 280 8.35 -16.32 -7.45
N THR A 281 9.19 -17.22 -7.98
CA THR A 281 9.54 -17.27 -9.40
C THR A 281 9.32 -18.65 -10.01
N GLU A 282 9.10 -18.72 -11.33
CA GLU A 282 8.93 -19.97 -12.07
C GLU A 282 10.23 -20.81 -12.12
N LYS A 283 11.39 -20.14 -12.21
CA LYS A 283 12.73 -20.75 -12.23
C LYS A 283 13.51 -20.26 -11.01
N PRO A 284 14.64 -20.88 -10.65
CA PRO A 284 15.47 -20.38 -9.57
C PRO A 284 15.69 -18.86 -9.64
N VAL A 285 15.56 -18.18 -8.52
CA VAL A 285 15.63 -16.70 -8.44
C VAL A 285 16.93 -16.16 -9.04
N LEU A 286 18.02 -16.92 -8.95
CA LEU A 286 19.32 -16.60 -9.56
C LEU A 286 19.27 -16.40 -11.08
N ASN A 287 18.26 -16.95 -11.77
CA ASN A 287 18.10 -16.76 -13.21
C ASN A 287 17.59 -15.35 -13.56
N TYR A 288 17.11 -14.60 -12.56
CA TYR A 288 16.51 -13.28 -12.74
C TYR A 288 17.29 -12.17 -12.04
N VAL A 289 17.76 -12.43 -10.82
CA VAL A 289 18.44 -11.43 -9.99
C VAL A 289 19.57 -12.07 -9.18
N PRO A 290 20.66 -11.34 -8.92
CA PRO A 290 21.70 -11.80 -8.01
C PRO A 290 21.17 -11.86 -6.57
N LEU A 291 21.68 -12.82 -5.81
CA LEU A 291 21.33 -13.06 -4.41
C LEU A 291 22.48 -12.69 -3.49
N GLN A 292 22.15 -12.42 -2.25
CA GLN A 292 23.11 -12.23 -1.16
C GLN A 292 22.60 -12.91 0.12
N LYS A 293 23.52 -13.21 1.02
CA LYS A 293 23.19 -13.64 2.37
C LYS A 293 23.21 -12.43 3.30
N ASN A 294 22.10 -12.22 4.01
CA ASN A 294 21.96 -11.18 5.02
C ASN A 294 21.67 -11.88 6.35
N ASP A 295 22.64 -11.94 7.24
CA ASP A 295 22.67 -12.86 8.38
C ASP A 295 22.48 -14.32 7.90
N ASP A 296 21.40 -14.98 8.30
CA ASP A 296 21.09 -16.35 7.86
C ASP A 296 20.01 -16.41 6.76
N VAL A 297 19.56 -15.26 6.25
CA VAL A 297 18.51 -15.16 5.26
C VAL A 297 19.09 -14.86 3.87
N ILE A 298 18.63 -15.59 2.86
CA ILE A 298 18.94 -15.29 1.46
C ILE A 298 17.98 -14.19 0.99
N THR A 299 18.55 -13.10 0.46
CA THR A 299 17.80 -11.97 -0.09
C THR A 299 18.25 -11.65 -1.50
N THR A 300 17.38 -11.00 -2.27
CA THR A 300 17.78 -10.40 -3.55
C THR A 300 18.81 -9.29 -3.30
N GLN A 301 19.67 -8.98 -4.29
CA GLN A 301 20.53 -7.80 -4.25
C GLN A 301 19.83 -6.54 -4.78
N PHE A 302 18.68 -6.69 -5.44
CA PHE A 302 17.89 -5.58 -5.96
C PHE A 302 16.71 -5.27 -5.05
N THR A 303 16.39 -3.97 -4.95
CA THR A 303 15.25 -3.48 -4.19
C THR A 303 13.92 -3.81 -4.85
N MET A 304 12.83 -3.70 -4.11
CA MET A 304 11.47 -3.95 -4.55
C MET A 304 11.12 -3.29 -5.89
N THR A 305 11.44 -2.01 -6.04
CA THR A 305 11.13 -1.25 -7.28
C THR A 305 11.89 -1.77 -8.50
N THR A 306 13.12 -2.25 -8.31
CA THR A 306 13.93 -2.85 -9.39
C THR A 306 13.39 -4.23 -9.76
N ILE A 307 12.99 -5.03 -8.77
CA ILE A 307 12.40 -6.36 -8.95
C ILE A 307 11.09 -6.26 -9.75
N GLU A 308 10.22 -5.31 -9.41
CA GLU A 308 8.98 -5.06 -10.14
C GLU A 308 9.24 -4.66 -11.61
N ARG A 309 10.24 -3.82 -11.86
CA ARG A 309 10.65 -3.46 -13.24
C ARG A 309 11.17 -4.66 -14.04
N LEU A 310 11.78 -5.63 -13.38
CA LEU A 310 12.23 -6.89 -13.97
C LEU A 310 11.07 -7.89 -14.17
N GLY A 311 9.85 -7.53 -13.80
CA GLY A 311 8.67 -8.38 -13.98
C GLY A 311 8.51 -9.49 -12.95
N LEU A 312 9.26 -9.43 -11.86
CA LEU A 312 9.11 -10.36 -10.73
C LEU A 312 8.04 -9.84 -9.77
N LEU A 313 7.13 -10.71 -9.36
CA LEU A 313 6.03 -10.34 -8.51
C LEU A 313 6.38 -10.54 -7.04
N LYS A 314 6.14 -9.47 -6.28
CA LYS A 314 6.26 -9.45 -4.82
C LYS A 314 4.96 -9.97 -4.20
N MET A 315 5.09 -10.78 -3.16
CA MET A 315 4.00 -11.19 -2.26
C MET A 315 4.28 -10.61 -0.87
N ASP A 316 3.32 -9.86 -0.31
CA ASP A 316 3.51 -9.24 1.01
C ASP A 316 2.84 -10.05 2.11
N PHE A 317 3.68 -10.65 2.97
CA PHE A 317 3.28 -11.35 4.18
C PHE A 317 3.43 -10.39 5.38
N LEU A 318 2.40 -9.60 5.66
CA LEU A 318 2.45 -8.61 6.73
C LEU A 318 2.11 -9.26 8.08
N GLY A 319 2.76 -8.81 9.14
CA GLY A 319 2.45 -9.25 10.51
C GLY A 319 1.64 -8.19 11.25
N LEU A 320 0.40 -8.49 11.60
CA LEU A 320 -0.46 -7.61 12.37
C LEU A 320 -0.62 -8.15 13.81
N ARG A 321 -0.07 -7.42 14.80
CA ARG A 321 -0.14 -7.81 16.22
C ARG A 321 -1.57 -7.92 16.72
N THR A 322 -2.47 -7.11 16.22
CA THR A 322 -3.89 -7.16 16.59
C THR A 322 -4.53 -8.52 16.31
N LEU A 323 -4.13 -9.19 15.21
CA LEU A 323 -4.61 -10.54 14.91
C LEU A 323 -4.12 -11.56 15.96
N THR A 324 -2.90 -11.37 16.49
CA THR A 324 -2.41 -12.18 17.62
C THR A 324 -3.26 -11.95 18.87
N VAL A 325 -3.55 -10.68 19.19
CA VAL A 325 -4.42 -10.34 20.33
C VAL A 325 -5.80 -10.96 20.19
N ILE A 326 -6.43 -10.86 19.01
CA ILE A 326 -7.75 -11.48 18.76
C ILE A 326 -7.68 -13.00 18.95
N ARG A 327 -6.67 -13.68 18.36
CA ARG A 327 -6.45 -15.13 18.53
C ARG A 327 -6.36 -15.53 19.99
N ASP A 328 -5.51 -14.83 20.75
CA ASP A 328 -5.27 -15.15 22.16
C ASP A 328 -6.53 -14.88 23.02
N THR A 329 -7.25 -13.80 22.72
CA THR A 329 -8.53 -13.50 23.37
C THR A 329 -9.55 -14.63 23.14
N LEU A 330 -9.70 -15.09 21.89
CA LEU A 330 -10.60 -16.20 21.57
C LEU A 330 -10.19 -17.51 22.28
N ALA A 331 -8.88 -17.78 22.36
CA ALA A 331 -8.37 -18.94 23.09
C ALA A 331 -8.66 -18.85 24.59
N HIS A 332 -8.51 -17.67 25.20
CA HIS A 332 -8.84 -17.45 26.60
C HIS A 332 -10.34 -17.59 26.87
N ILE A 333 -11.19 -17.04 26.02
CA ILE A 333 -12.67 -17.19 26.13
C ILE A 333 -13.03 -18.68 26.09
N LYS A 334 -12.54 -19.42 25.08
CA LYS A 334 -12.80 -20.85 24.95
C LYS A 334 -12.34 -21.64 26.19
N ALA A 335 -11.15 -21.31 26.72
CA ALA A 335 -10.61 -21.97 27.92
C ALA A 335 -11.44 -21.71 29.18
N GLN A 336 -12.02 -20.52 29.33
CA GLN A 336 -12.77 -20.10 30.51
C GLN A 336 -14.24 -20.47 30.44
N THR A 337 -14.86 -20.34 29.26
CA THR A 337 -16.32 -20.50 29.09
C THR A 337 -16.71 -21.75 28.32
N GLY A 338 -15.79 -22.36 27.58
CA GLY A 338 -16.09 -23.43 26.61
C GLY A 338 -16.73 -22.95 25.31
N GLU A 339 -16.96 -21.64 25.15
CA GLU A 339 -17.64 -21.05 24.01
C GLU A 339 -16.67 -20.87 22.83
N GLU A 340 -17.09 -21.24 21.61
CA GLU A 340 -16.39 -20.97 20.38
C GLU A 340 -17.07 -19.80 19.63
N ILE A 341 -16.33 -18.71 19.44
CA ILE A 341 -16.83 -17.49 18.81
C ILE A 341 -16.35 -17.44 17.36
N ASP A 342 -17.26 -17.35 16.39
CA ASP A 342 -16.93 -17.01 15.00
C ASP A 342 -16.74 -15.51 14.83
N ILE A 343 -15.54 -15.03 15.17
CA ILE A 343 -15.19 -13.62 15.02
C ILE A 343 -14.95 -13.20 13.56
N GLN A 344 -14.87 -14.16 12.62
CA GLN A 344 -14.67 -13.86 11.21
C GLN A 344 -15.95 -13.34 10.55
N ASN A 345 -17.12 -13.72 11.08
CA ASN A 345 -18.42 -13.31 10.57
C ASN A 345 -19.27 -12.66 11.70
N PRO A 346 -18.82 -11.52 12.28
CA PRO A 346 -19.53 -10.89 13.38
C PRO A 346 -20.84 -10.27 12.90
N ASP A 347 -21.81 -10.20 13.80
CA ASP A 347 -22.97 -9.35 13.60
C ASP A 347 -22.56 -7.87 13.74
N PHE A 348 -22.48 -7.16 12.61
CA PHE A 348 -22.15 -5.73 12.58
C PHE A 348 -23.30 -4.82 13.05
N CYS A 349 -24.36 -5.36 13.66
CA CYS A 349 -25.53 -4.61 14.15
C CYS A 349 -25.57 -4.51 15.68
N ASP A 350 -24.55 -4.97 16.41
CA ASP A 350 -24.53 -4.96 17.87
C ASP A 350 -24.47 -3.54 18.44
N ARG A 351 -25.61 -3.06 18.93
CA ARG A 351 -25.77 -1.71 19.49
C ARG A 351 -24.88 -1.46 20.72
N LYS A 352 -24.60 -2.50 21.52
CA LYS A 352 -23.78 -2.38 22.72
C LYS A 352 -22.35 -2.01 22.37
N THR A 353 -21.80 -2.64 21.33
CA THR A 353 -20.47 -2.34 20.79
C THR A 353 -20.40 -0.90 20.28
N TYR A 354 -21.38 -0.44 19.50
CA TYR A 354 -21.40 0.96 19.01
C TYR A 354 -21.57 1.97 20.16
N ALA A 355 -22.37 1.65 21.18
CA ALA A 355 -22.51 2.52 22.36
C ALA A 355 -21.17 2.69 23.10
N MET A 356 -20.40 1.61 23.27
CA MET A 356 -19.06 1.65 23.86
C MET A 356 -18.09 2.49 23.03
N ILE A 357 -18.10 2.33 21.69
CA ILE A 357 -17.27 3.14 20.78
C ILE A 357 -17.67 4.62 20.88
N SER A 358 -18.98 4.92 20.88
CA SER A 358 -19.54 6.26 20.99
C SER A 358 -19.25 6.94 22.34
N ALA A 359 -19.07 6.14 23.40
CA ALA A 359 -18.59 6.64 24.69
C ALA A 359 -17.08 6.94 24.70
N GLY A 360 -16.34 6.55 23.65
CA GLY A 360 -14.88 6.69 23.55
C GLY A 360 -14.11 5.73 24.47
N GLU A 361 -14.72 4.63 24.89
CA GLU A 361 -14.12 3.59 25.72
C GLU A 361 -13.32 2.60 24.87
N THR A 362 -12.43 3.14 24.01
CA THR A 362 -11.76 2.40 22.92
C THR A 362 -10.29 2.13 23.17
N ASP A 363 -9.84 2.05 24.44
CA ASP A 363 -8.49 1.57 24.77
C ASP A 363 -8.30 0.13 24.27
N GLY A 364 -7.21 -0.14 23.54
CA GLY A 364 -6.93 -1.44 22.95
C GLY A 364 -7.83 -1.81 21.75
N VAL A 365 -8.72 -0.94 21.33
CA VAL A 365 -9.52 -1.13 20.10
C VAL A 365 -8.70 -0.67 18.89
N PHE A 366 -8.49 -1.57 17.95
CA PHE A 366 -7.67 -1.30 16.76
C PHE A 366 -8.11 -0.01 16.05
N GLN A 367 -7.15 0.85 15.73
CA GLN A 367 -7.32 2.16 15.06
C GLN A 367 -8.12 3.22 15.86
N LEU A 368 -8.81 2.88 16.94
CA LEU A 368 -9.70 3.80 17.65
C LEU A 368 -9.17 4.25 19.03
N GLU A 369 -7.95 3.86 19.41
CA GLU A 369 -7.44 4.03 20.78
C GLU A 369 -6.75 5.37 21.07
N SER A 370 -6.36 6.15 20.05
CA SER A 370 -5.71 7.44 20.29
C SER A 370 -6.66 8.46 20.92
N GLY A 371 -6.14 9.36 21.77
CA GLY A 371 -6.97 10.36 22.46
C GLY A 371 -7.83 11.20 21.52
N GLY A 372 -7.27 11.63 20.38
CA GLY A 372 -8.02 12.38 19.39
C GLY A 372 -9.08 11.54 18.68
N MET A 373 -8.78 10.27 18.38
CA MET A 373 -9.78 9.37 17.80
C MET A 373 -10.93 9.07 18.76
N LYS A 374 -10.64 8.88 20.05
CA LYS A 374 -11.67 8.73 21.10
C LYS A 374 -12.60 9.93 21.14
N GLN A 375 -12.06 11.15 21.10
CA GLN A 375 -12.86 12.37 21.06
C GLN A 375 -13.70 12.44 19.79
N PHE A 376 -13.12 12.09 18.65
CA PHE A 376 -13.86 12.06 17.38
C PHE A 376 -14.98 11.01 17.39
N MET A 377 -14.79 9.82 17.95
CA MET A 377 -15.86 8.81 18.07
C MET A 377 -17.02 9.30 18.95
N LYS A 378 -16.74 10.08 20.02
CA LYS A 378 -17.78 10.73 20.82
C LYS A 378 -18.59 11.75 20.04
N GLU A 379 -17.99 12.45 19.10
CA GLU A 379 -18.67 13.45 18.27
C GLU A 379 -19.45 12.80 17.12
N LEU A 380 -18.85 11.78 16.50
CA LEU A 380 -19.39 11.03 15.36
C LEU A 380 -20.60 10.18 15.77
N GLN A 381 -20.57 9.57 16.98
CA GLN A 381 -21.62 8.66 17.45
C GLN A 381 -21.90 7.55 16.43
N PRO A 382 -20.95 6.63 16.15
CA PRO A 382 -21.13 5.60 15.13
C PRO A 382 -22.27 4.64 15.51
N GLU A 383 -23.09 4.29 14.51
CA GLU A 383 -24.23 3.39 14.65
C GLU A 383 -24.12 2.16 13.77
N ASN A 384 -23.19 2.15 12.81
CA ASN A 384 -22.97 1.09 11.86
C ASN A 384 -21.50 1.06 11.40
N LEU A 385 -21.13 0.03 10.61
CA LEU A 385 -19.74 -0.13 10.16
C LEU A 385 -19.31 0.98 9.18
N GLU A 386 -20.22 1.53 8.36
CA GLU A 386 -19.92 2.66 7.45
C GLU A 386 -19.44 3.89 8.21
N ASP A 387 -19.99 4.15 9.39
CA ASP A 387 -19.52 5.26 10.24
C ASP A 387 -18.09 5.02 10.74
N ILE A 388 -17.71 3.77 11.06
CA ILE A 388 -16.34 3.44 11.45
C ILE A 388 -15.40 3.56 10.25
N ILE A 389 -15.83 3.10 9.06
CA ILE A 389 -15.08 3.25 7.79
C ILE A 389 -14.79 4.72 7.52
N ALA A 390 -15.80 5.58 7.62
CA ALA A 390 -15.65 7.02 7.46
C ALA A 390 -14.74 7.62 8.55
N GLY A 391 -14.90 7.20 9.80
CA GLY A 391 -14.10 7.66 10.92
C GLY A 391 -12.61 7.41 10.73
N ILE A 392 -12.23 6.19 10.33
CA ILE A 392 -10.84 5.81 10.02
C ILE A 392 -10.31 6.64 8.83
N SER A 393 -11.15 6.94 7.86
CA SER A 393 -10.78 7.67 6.65
C SER A 393 -10.58 9.17 6.89
N LEU A 394 -11.38 9.77 7.76
CA LEU A 394 -11.39 11.21 8.05
C LEU A 394 -10.32 11.62 9.08
N TYR A 395 -10.03 10.77 10.07
CA TYR A 395 -9.11 11.13 11.15
C TYR A 395 -7.63 11.01 10.71
N ARG A 396 -7.21 11.91 9.83
CA ARG A 396 -5.83 12.00 9.30
C ARG A 396 -5.52 13.44 8.93
N PRO A 397 -4.23 13.85 8.94
CA PRO A 397 -3.85 15.18 8.45
C PRO A 397 -4.41 15.47 7.04
N GLY A 398 -5.10 16.56 6.87
CA GLY A 398 -5.80 16.97 5.65
C GLY A 398 -7.32 16.73 5.75
N PRO A 399 -7.84 15.48 5.73
CA PRO A 399 -9.29 15.25 5.80
C PRO A 399 -9.95 15.66 7.13
N MET A 400 -9.17 15.80 8.21
CA MET A 400 -9.68 16.23 9.53
C MET A 400 -10.46 17.55 9.48
N ASP A 401 -10.12 18.43 8.56
CA ASP A 401 -10.81 19.72 8.39
C ASP A 401 -12.28 19.55 7.96
N SER A 402 -12.63 18.41 7.37
CA SER A 402 -14.00 18.08 6.96
C SER A 402 -14.84 17.44 8.06
N ILE A 403 -14.25 17.03 9.19
CA ILE A 403 -14.94 16.35 10.29
C ILE A 403 -16.13 17.18 10.83
N PRO A 404 -16.00 18.49 11.10
CA PRO A 404 -17.12 19.27 11.60
C PRO A 404 -18.34 19.26 10.67
N THR A 405 -18.11 19.40 9.37
CA THR A 405 -19.17 19.35 8.35
C THR A 405 -19.80 17.97 8.28
N TYR A 406 -18.98 16.92 8.24
CA TYR A 406 -19.46 15.53 8.21
C TYR A 406 -20.36 15.21 9.42
N VAL A 407 -19.91 15.55 10.63
CA VAL A 407 -20.66 15.32 11.88
C VAL A 407 -21.96 16.15 11.93
N ALA A 408 -21.92 17.42 11.49
CA ALA A 408 -23.11 18.26 11.43
C ALA A 408 -24.16 17.73 10.45
N ASN A 409 -23.72 17.26 9.28
CA ASN A 409 -24.59 16.67 8.26
C ASN A 409 -25.18 15.33 8.73
N LYS A 410 -24.38 14.49 9.37
CA LYS A 410 -24.86 13.22 9.97
C LYS A 410 -25.96 13.47 11.00
N LYS A 411 -25.79 14.48 11.87
CA LYS A 411 -26.77 14.81 12.90
C LYS A 411 -28.06 15.44 12.36
N ASN A 412 -27.98 16.13 11.23
CA ASN A 412 -29.12 16.80 10.62
C ASN A 412 -29.05 16.76 9.09
N ALA A 413 -29.80 15.86 8.49
CA ALA A 413 -29.86 15.71 7.04
C ALA A 413 -30.29 16.99 6.29
N ALA A 414 -30.97 17.94 6.95
CA ALA A 414 -31.32 19.22 6.33
C ALA A 414 -30.10 20.09 6.00
N ASN A 415 -28.94 19.81 6.59
CA ASN A 415 -27.70 20.52 6.31
C ASN A 415 -27.04 20.04 4.99
N ILE A 416 -27.38 18.84 4.53
CA ILE A 416 -26.74 18.24 3.34
C ILE A 416 -27.09 19.08 2.12
N ARG A 417 -26.06 19.40 1.32
CA ARG A 417 -26.19 20.10 0.05
C ARG A 417 -25.40 19.34 -1.01
N TYR A 418 -26.04 19.09 -2.14
CA TYR A 418 -25.39 18.52 -3.32
C TYR A 418 -25.32 19.61 -4.39
N LEU A 419 -24.14 19.80 -4.99
CA LEU A 419 -23.96 20.73 -6.10
C LEU A 419 -24.80 20.35 -7.33
N HIS A 420 -25.07 19.04 -7.49
CA HIS A 420 -25.94 18.51 -8.52
C HIS A 420 -26.67 17.25 -8.03
N PRO A 421 -27.94 16.98 -8.44
CA PRO A 421 -28.68 15.79 -7.99
C PRO A 421 -28.00 14.45 -8.27
N MET A 422 -27.22 14.35 -9.34
CA MET A 422 -26.43 13.15 -9.63
C MET A 422 -25.42 12.77 -8.55
N LEU A 423 -25.06 13.68 -7.67
CA LEU A 423 -24.11 13.40 -6.57
C LEU A 423 -24.77 12.72 -5.37
N GLU A 424 -26.09 12.80 -5.26
CA GLU A 424 -26.82 12.33 -4.06
C GLU A 424 -26.55 10.84 -3.80
N HIS A 425 -26.72 9.97 -4.79
CA HIS A 425 -26.53 8.53 -4.59
C HIS A 425 -25.06 8.12 -4.39
N ILE A 426 -24.10 8.97 -4.80
CA ILE A 426 -22.66 8.75 -4.58
C ILE A 426 -22.25 9.21 -3.17
N LEU A 427 -22.77 10.35 -2.74
CA LEU A 427 -22.33 11.03 -1.51
C LEU A 427 -23.27 10.84 -0.33
N ASN A 428 -24.44 10.21 -0.48
CA ASN A 428 -25.39 10.01 0.61
C ASN A 428 -24.80 9.19 1.76
N VAL A 429 -23.97 8.18 1.46
CA VAL A 429 -23.28 7.33 2.45
C VAL A 429 -22.28 8.12 3.32
N THR A 430 -21.85 9.29 2.86
CA THR A 430 -20.93 10.19 3.54
C THR A 430 -21.55 11.57 3.84
N TYR A 431 -22.87 11.62 3.89
CA TYR A 431 -23.65 12.82 4.24
C TYR A 431 -23.28 14.06 3.41
N GLY A 432 -23.06 13.84 2.10
CA GLY A 432 -22.73 14.90 1.14
C GLY A 432 -21.25 15.28 1.05
N CYS A 433 -20.38 14.66 1.82
CA CYS A 433 -18.93 14.92 1.79
C CYS A 433 -18.19 13.95 0.85
N ILE A 434 -17.20 14.42 0.10
CA ILE A 434 -16.23 13.54 -0.57
C ILE A 434 -15.24 13.04 0.48
N VAL A 435 -15.15 11.72 0.67
CA VAL A 435 -14.25 11.06 1.63
C VAL A 435 -13.37 10.04 0.93
N TYR A 436 -13.92 9.32 -0.04
CA TYR A 436 -13.28 8.16 -0.64
C TYR A 436 -12.80 8.40 -2.08
N GLN A 437 -11.71 7.75 -2.44
CA GLN A 437 -11.20 7.72 -3.81
C GLN A 437 -12.22 7.14 -4.79
N GLU A 438 -12.97 6.15 -4.33
CA GLU A 438 -14.05 5.50 -5.06
C GLU A 438 -15.16 6.50 -5.43
N GLN A 439 -15.50 7.45 -4.56
CA GLN A 439 -16.47 8.50 -4.85
C GLN A 439 -15.97 9.44 -5.95
N VAL A 440 -14.69 9.83 -5.92
CA VAL A 440 -14.09 10.63 -7.00
C VAL A 440 -14.18 9.87 -8.34
N MET A 441 -13.89 8.57 -8.36
CA MET A 441 -14.01 7.75 -9.57
C MET A 441 -15.45 7.65 -10.07
N GLN A 442 -16.43 7.49 -9.17
CA GLN A 442 -17.85 7.46 -9.53
C GLN A 442 -18.33 8.80 -10.10
N ILE A 443 -17.94 9.92 -9.48
CA ILE A 443 -18.29 11.26 -9.98
C ILE A 443 -17.73 11.46 -11.40
N VAL A 444 -16.45 11.15 -11.61
CA VAL A 444 -15.79 11.26 -12.92
C VAL A 444 -16.51 10.39 -13.97
N ARG A 445 -16.86 9.15 -13.61
CA ARG A 445 -17.58 8.23 -14.48
C ARG A 445 -18.99 8.74 -14.81
N GLU A 446 -19.78 9.05 -13.81
CA GLU A 446 -21.21 9.28 -13.99
C GLU A 446 -21.53 10.67 -14.52
N MET A 447 -20.77 11.67 -14.12
CA MET A 447 -20.96 13.03 -14.63
C MET A 447 -20.18 13.28 -15.91
N GLY A 448 -18.92 12.81 -16.00
CA GLY A 448 -18.09 13.04 -17.17
C GLY A 448 -18.25 12.00 -18.29
N GLY A 449 -18.83 10.83 -18.01
CA GLY A 449 -18.98 9.75 -19.00
C GLY A 449 -17.71 8.92 -19.22
N TYR A 450 -16.83 8.86 -18.25
CA TYR A 450 -15.58 8.07 -18.29
C TYR A 450 -15.82 6.59 -18.01
N SER A 451 -14.92 5.71 -18.52
CA SER A 451 -14.79 4.36 -17.98
C SER A 451 -14.27 4.39 -16.54
N LEU A 452 -14.52 3.35 -15.75
CA LEU A 452 -13.95 3.27 -14.40
C LEU A 452 -12.42 3.18 -14.43
N GLY A 453 -11.85 2.50 -15.44
CA GLY A 453 -10.41 2.43 -15.63
C GLY A 453 -9.78 3.82 -15.82
N ARG A 454 -10.36 4.62 -16.73
CA ARG A 454 -9.88 6.00 -16.93
C ARG A 454 -10.16 6.90 -15.73
N ALA A 455 -11.27 6.73 -15.04
CA ALA A 455 -11.55 7.47 -13.81
C ALA A 455 -10.48 7.25 -12.72
N ASP A 456 -9.90 6.02 -12.60
CA ASP A 456 -8.75 5.78 -11.71
C ASP A 456 -7.51 6.56 -12.17
N LEU A 457 -7.25 6.67 -13.46
CA LEU A 457 -6.12 7.45 -13.98
C LEU A 457 -6.29 8.96 -13.66
N VAL A 458 -7.48 9.52 -13.87
CA VAL A 458 -7.81 10.90 -13.51
C VAL A 458 -7.62 11.14 -12.01
N ARG A 459 -8.22 10.30 -11.16
CA ARG A 459 -8.04 10.38 -9.70
C ARG A 459 -6.56 10.34 -9.28
N ARG A 460 -5.74 9.48 -9.91
CA ARG A 460 -4.29 9.41 -9.64
C ARG A 460 -3.54 10.66 -10.05
N ALA A 461 -3.91 11.25 -11.19
CA ALA A 461 -3.32 12.50 -11.66
C ALA A 461 -3.63 13.64 -10.69
N MET A 462 -4.89 13.72 -10.21
CA MET A 462 -5.31 14.65 -9.15
C MET A 462 -4.45 14.48 -7.89
N SER A 463 -4.32 13.26 -7.37
CA SER A 463 -3.53 12.98 -6.16
C SER A 463 -2.04 13.32 -6.30
N LYS A 464 -1.48 13.25 -7.51
CA LYS A 464 -0.07 13.60 -7.80
C LYS A 464 0.13 15.07 -8.17
N LYS A 465 -0.94 15.86 -8.23
CA LYS A 465 -0.95 17.30 -8.58
C LYS A 465 -0.18 17.62 -9.87
N LYS A 466 -0.38 16.80 -10.91
CA LYS A 466 0.24 17.01 -12.23
C LYS A 466 -0.54 18.08 -12.99
N ALA A 467 -0.08 19.34 -12.92
CA ALA A 467 -0.79 20.50 -13.44
C ALA A 467 -1.22 20.35 -14.91
N ASP A 468 -0.29 19.98 -15.80
CA ASP A 468 -0.56 19.85 -17.24
C ASP A 468 -1.65 18.81 -17.55
N VAL A 469 -1.63 17.67 -16.83
CA VAL A 469 -2.63 16.61 -16.99
C VAL A 469 -3.96 17.07 -16.45
N MET A 470 -3.95 17.82 -15.34
CA MET A 470 -5.18 18.25 -14.68
C MET A 470 -5.96 19.29 -15.46
N GLU A 471 -5.27 20.23 -16.12
CA GLU A 471 -5.93 21.20 -16.99
C GLU A 471 -6.64 20.51 -18.16
N LYS A 472 -5.95 19.53 -18.80
CA LYS A 472 -6.55 18.72 -19.87
C LYS A 472 -7.75 17.91 -19.36
N GLU A 473 -7.64 17.23 -18.22
CA GLU A 473 -8.72 16.40 -17.68
C GLU A 473 -9.88 17.25 -17.15
N ARG A 474 -9.65 18.46 -16.65
CA ARG A 474 -10.70 19.41 -16.32
C ARG A 474 -11.52 19.79 -17.55
N HIS A 475 -10.86 20.09 -18.67
CA HIS A 475 -11.54 20.36 -19.93
C HIS A 475 -12.34 19.15 -20.41
N ASN A 476 -11.73 17.96 -20.40
CA ASN A 476 -12.39 16.73 -20.82
C ASN A 476 -13.60 16.37 -19.94
N PHE A 477 -13.50 16.57 -18.64
CA PHE A 477 -14.61 16.32 -17.71
C PHE A 477 -15.80 17.24 -17.99
N ILE A 478 -15.55 18.52 -18.31
CA ILE A 478 -16.60 19.51 -18.57
C ILE A 478 -17.18 19.33 -19.96
N TYR A 479 -16.35 19.28 -21.01
CA TYR A 479 -16.79 19.37 -22.41
C TYR A 479 -16.73 18.07 -23.19
N GLY A 480 -16.02 17.07 -22.68
CA GLY A 480 -15.76 15.80 -23.36
C GLY A 480 -14.54 15.81 -24.26
N THR A 481 -14.21 14.64 -24.82
CA THR A 481 -13.13 14.45 -25.79
C THR A 481 -13.37 13.21 -26.64
N GLU A 482 -12.80 13.20 -27.86
CA GLU A 482 -12.78 12.05 -28.78
C GLU A 482 -11.34 11.74 -29.22
N GLU A 483 -10.34 12.09 -28.41
CA GLU A 483 -8.94 11.85 -28.72
C GLU A 483 -8.49 10.43 -28.37
N ASP A 484 -7.49 9.92 -29.08
CA ASP A 484 -6.81 8.64 -28.84
C ASP A 484 -7.74 7.41 -28.81
N GLY A 485 -8.86 7.44 -29.54
CA GLY A 485 -9.84 6.35 -29.60
C GLY A 485 -10.68 6.22 -28.32
N GLN A 486 -10.60 7.17 -27.41
CA GLN A 486 -11.41 7.24 -26.21
C GLN A 486 -12.46 8.33 -26.34
N VAL A 487 -13.73 7.94 -26.16
CA VAL A 487 -14.86 8.87 -26.17
C VAL A 487 -15.24 9.17 -24.72
N VAL A 488 -15.22 10.44 -24.37
CA VAL A 488 -15.73 10.97 -23.09
C VAL A 488 -16.80 11.99 -23.41
N ASP A 489 -18.00 11.79 -22.89
CA ASP A 489 -19.14 12.68 -23.18
C ASP A 489 -18.91 14.11 -22.68
N GLY A 490 -18.39 14.25 -21.45
CA GLY A 490 -18.32 15.49 -20.72
C GLY A 490 -19.63 15.83 -20.01
N ALA A 491 -19.53 16.49 -18.87
CA ALA A 491 -20.66 16.79 -18.00
C ALA A 491 -21.71 17.68 -18.67
N VAL A 492 -21.29 18.64 -19.49
CA VAL A 492 -22.21 19.55 -20.19
C VAL A 492 -23.10 18.80 -21.18
N ARG A 493 -22.55 17.86 -21.97
CA ARG A 493 -23.35 17.03 -22.89
C ARG A 493 -24.30 16.09 -22.13
N ARG A 494 -24.00 15.79 -20.87
CA ARG A 494 -24.85 14.97 -19.98
C ARG A 494 -25.86 15.80 -19.19
N GLY A 495 -26.00 17.09 -19.51
CA GLY A 495 -27.03 17.98 -18.96
C GLY A 495 -26.63 18.70 -17.67
N VAL A 496 -25.37 18.76 -17.32
CA VAL A 496 -24.86 19.52 -16.18
C VAL A 496 -24.45 20.92 -16.64
N ASP A 497 -24.83 21.95 -15.90
CA ASP A 497 -24.39 23.32 -16.17
C ASP A 497 -22.85 23.42 -16.08
N GLU A 498 -22.24 24.19 -16.99
CA GLU A 498 -20.79 24.35 -17.07
C GLU A 498 -20.19 24.84 -15.77
N SER A 499 -20.82 25.83 -15.13
CA SER A 499 -20.33 26.39 -13.87
C SER A 499 -20.40 25.38 -12.73
N VAL A 500 -21.43 24.55 -12.72
CA VAL A 500 -21.60 23.45 -11.75
C VAL A 500 -20.58 22.36 -11.98
N ALA A 501 -20.37 21.94 -13.25
CA ALA A 501 -19.36 20.94 -13.60
C ALA A 501 -17.94 21.42 -13.20
N ALA A 502 -17.60 22.68 -13.46
CA ALA A 502 -16.36 23.27 -13.06
C ALA A 502 -16.17 23.26 -11.54
N ALA A 503 -17.19 23.69 -10.77
CA ALA A 503 -17.15 23.71 -9.31
C ALA A 503 -16.96 22.28 -8.73
N ILE A 504 -17.63 21.26 -9.28
CA ILE A 504 -17.49 19.87 -8.86
C ILE A 504 -16.08 19.35 -9.13
N PHE A 505 -15.51 19.68 -10.31
CA PHE A 505 -14.15 19.27 -10.62
C PHE A 505 -13.13 19.90 -9.68
N ASP A 506 -13.29 21.19 -9.38
CA ASP A 506 -12.41 21.94 -8.47
C ASP A 506 -12.53 21.39 -7.03
N GLU A 507 -13.74 21.05 -6.56
CA GLU A 507 -13.94 20.36 -5.27
C GLU A 507 -13.25 19.00 -5.24
N MET A 508 -13.37 18.18 -6.31
CA MET A 508 -12.66 16.91 -6.40
C MET A 508 -11.14 17.10 -6.36
N MET A 509 -10.61 18.14 -6.99
CA MET A 509 -9.17 18.46 -6.99
C MET A 509 -8.65 18.75 -5.59
N ASP A 510 -9.39 19.51 -4.80
CA ASP A 510 -9.02 19.84 -3.42
C ASP A 510 -8.97 18.57 -2.54
N PHE A 511 -9.94 17.68 -2.70
CA PHE A 511 -10.07 16.46 -1.91
C PHE A 511 -9.22 15.28 -2.42
N ALA A 512 -8.90 15.20 -3.71
CA ALA A 512 -8.26 14.03 -4.30
C ALA A 512 -6.89 13.69 -3.71
N SER A 513 -6.16 14.69 -3.19
CA SER A 513 -4.88 14.47 -2.49
C SER A 513 -5.06 13.84 -1.11
N TYR A 514 -6.26 13.93 -0.54
CA TYR A 514 -6.60 13.48 0.81
C TYR A 514 -7.62 12.33 0.83
N ALA A 515 -8.34 12.10 -0.28
CA ALA A 515 -9.31 11.02 -0.41
C ALA A 515 -8.70 9.66 -0.05
N PHE A 516 -9.44 8.85 0.73
CA PHE A 516 -8.94 7.56 1.22
C PHE A 516 -9.43 6.40 0.37
N ASN A 517 -8.67 5.33 0.35
CA ASN A 517 -9.10 4.06 -0.25
C ASN A 517 -10.16 3.41 0.65
N LYS A 518 -11.41 3.40 0.20
CA LYS A 518 -12.54 2.84 0.95
C LYS A 518 -12.34 1.35 1.24
N SER A 519 -11.77 0.60 0.29
CA SER A 519 -11.50 -0.83 0.45
C SER A 519 -10.57 -1.11 1.64
N HIS A 520 -9.51 -0.30 1.79
CA HIS A 520 -8.61 -0.41 2.94
C HIS A 520 -9.30 -0.03 4.25
N ALA A 521 -10.06 1.07 4.25
CA ALA A 521 -10.78 1.52 5.45
C ALA A 521 -11.83 0.50 5.89
N ALA A 522 -12.55 -0.13 4.95
CA ALA A 522 -13.55 -1.14 5.23
C ALA A 522 -12.92 -2.38 5.90
N ALA A 523 -11.80 -2.87 5.35
CA ALA A 523 -11.09 -4.00 5.94
C ALA A 523 -10.60 -3.68 7.37
N TYR A 524 -10.06 -2.49 7.59
CA TYR A 524 -9.59 -2.07 8.91
C TYR A 524 -10.73 -1.79 9.89
N ALA A 525 -11.88 -1.31 9.41
CA ALA A 525 -13.08 -1.15 10.22
C ALA A 525 -13.62 -2.49 10.74
N VAL A 526 -13.50 -3.57 9.95
CA VAL A 526 -13.85 -4.92 10.41
C VAL A 526 -12.96 -5.32 11.59
N VAL A 527 -11.65 -5.15 11.52
CA VAL A 527 -10.73 -5.47 12.63
C VAL A 527 -11.00 -4.58 13.85
N ALA A 528 -11.27 -3.28 13.62
CA ALA A 528 -11.66 -2.36 14.69
C ALA A 528 -12.93 -2.84 15.40
N TYR A 529 -13.96 -3.22 14.64
CA TYR A 529 -15.19 -3.76 15.18
C TYR A 529 -14.98 -5.08 15.94
N GLN A 530 -14.20 -6.02 15.39
CA GLN A 530 -13.88 -7.28 16.05
C GLN A 530 -13.23 -7.06 17.43
N THR A 531 -12.25 -6.15 17.51
CA THR A 531 -11.58 -5.82 18.79
C THR A 531 -12.52 -5.08 19.74
N ALA A 532 -13.39 -4.20 19.24
CA ALA A 532 -14.39 -3.51 20.04
C ALA A 532 -15.44 -4.47 20.58
N TRP A 533 -15.93 -5.40 19.76
CA TRP A 533 -16.91 -6.41 20.15
C TRP A 533 -16.36 -7.32 21.25
N LEU A 534 -15.13 -7.85 21.08
CA LEU A 534 -14.46 -8.67 22.09
C LEU A 534 -14.31 -7.90 23.42
N LYS A 535 -13.86 -6.65 23.36
CA LYS A 535 -13.73 -5.80 24.55
C LYS A 535 -15.08 -5.56 25.23
N CYS A 536 -16.14 -5.34 24.44
CA CYS A 536 -17.47 -5.05 24.96
C CYS A 536 -18.12 -6.24 25.67
N HIS A 537 -17.92 -7.44 25.14
CA HIS A 537 -18.57 -8.66 25.63
C HIS A 537 -17.70 -9.49 26.58
N TYR A 538 -16.39 -9.38 26.46
CA TYR A 538 -15.40 -10.11 27.26
C TYR A 538 -14.29 -9.14 27.74
N PRO A 539 -14.62 -8.22 28.66
CA PRO A 539 -13.72 -7.13 29.05
C PRO A 539 -12.53 -7.55 29.91
N VAL A 540 -12.44 -8.79 30.41
CA VAL A 540 -11.38 -9.30 31.31
C VAL A 540 -10.63 -10.44 30.66
#